data_d877b19c60d0ff46a867b22423fc43c8
#
_entry.id   d877b19c60d0ff46a867b22423fc43c8
#
_cell.length_a   1.000
_cell.length_b   1.000
_cell.length_c   1.000
_cell.angle_alpha   90.00
_cell.angle_beta   90.00
_cell.angle_gamma   90.00
#
_symmetry.space_group_name_H-M   'P 1'
#
loop_
_entity.id
_entity.type
_entity.pdbx_description
1 polymer ?
#
loop_
_entity_poly.entity_id
_entity_poly.type
_entity_poly.pdbx_seq_one_letter_code
_entity_poly.pdbx_strand_id
1 'polypeptide(L)'
;MNRKILLASFGLLAAASAAALVFVGVPSEKSAQAADPRMAPPFVKLVEAKKPETAERTFTGTIAARVQSNLGFRVPGKIMQRYVDVGEQVKAGQPLMRIDETDLRLALTAKHNAVVSAQAVLTQAQADERRYAALAKSGLAAASPQRYEQAKAALDTATAQLAAAEADARVAENAATYSLLVADADGTIVETLGEPGQVVTAGQTVVRLAQAGPREALVWLPESLRPQIGEIADASIYGNESRQDKARLRQISDAADPQTRTYEARWVLDGAAASAPLGATVTIRISNSSGQSHAAVPVGAVLDDGSRTGVWVFDETSSTVHFRQVKIEQMGEEMAVVSSVKSGEPVVALGAHLLQDGASVRTKVEQAEAAN
;
A
#
# COMPACT_ATOMS: atom_id res chain seq x y z
N MET A 1 42.81 -54.05 -107.99
CA MET A 1 41.81 -53.87 -106.97
C MET A 1 41.83 -52.38 -106.51
N ASN A 2 40.78 -51.73 -106.62
CA ASN A 2 40.52 -50.31 -106.92
C ASN A 2 41.03 -49.25 -105.90
N ARG A 3 41.97 -48.41 -106.34
CA ARG A 3 42.46 -47.23 -105.64
C ARG A 3 41.38 -46.17 -105.26
N LYS A 4 40.20 -46.32 -105.92
CA LYS A 4 39.05 -45.40 -105.65
C LYS A 4 38.24 -45.69 -104.38
N ILE A 5 38.34 -46.88 -103.83
CA ILE A 5 37.65 -47.26 -102.60
C ILE A 5 38.44 -46.75 -101.36
N LEU A 6 39.76 -46.61 -101.41
CA LEU A 6 40.61 -46.15 -100.31
C LEU A 6 40.50 -44.63 -100.09
N LEU A 7 40.17 -43.83 -101.11
CA LEU A 7 39.94 -42.38 -100.97
C LEU A 7 38.57 -42.01 -100.43
N ALA A 8 37.56 -42.83 -100.62
CA ALA A 8 36.22 -42.60 -100.05
C ALA A 8 36.14 -42.91 -98.56
N SER A 9 36.91 -43.91 -98.09
CA SER A 9 36.95 -44.26 -96.65
C SER A 9 37.71 -43.22 -95.81
N PHE A 10 38.70 -42.52 -96.39
CA PHE A 10 39.46 -41.50 -95.69
C PHE A 10 38.69 -40.17 -95.55
N GLY A 11 37.87 -39.82 -96.54
CA GLY A 11 37.00 -38.66 -96.51
C GLY A 11 35.87 -38.77 -95.48
N LEU A 12 35.34 -39.96 -95.23
CA LEU A 12 34.26 -40.20 -94.27
C LEU A 12 34.76 -40.18 -92.79
N LEU A 13 35.99 -40.59 -92.57
CA LEU A 13 36.64 -40.52 -91.24
C LEU A 13 37.05 -39.08 -90.87
N ALA A 14 37.43 -38.22 -91.80
CA ALA A 14 37.75 -36.84 -91.55
C ALA A 14 36.49 -35.99 -91.28
N ALA A 15 35.35 -36.29 -91.91
CA ALA A 15 34.07 -35.62 -91.60
C ALA A 15 33.50 -36.00 -90.22
N ALA A 16 33.70 -37.25 -89.80
CA ALA A 16 33.27 -37.69 -88.48
C ALA A 16 34.11 -37.06 -87.34
N SER A 17 35.40 -36.84 -87.53
CA SER A 17 36.27 -36.21 -86.55
C SER A 17 36.05 -34.71 -86.46
N ALA A 18 35.68 -34.02 -87.54
CA ALA A 18 35.31 -32.61 -87.52
C ALA A 18 33.95 -32.35 -86.82
N ALA A 19 33.00 -33.25 -86.95
CA ALA A 19 31.71 -33.19 -86.26
C ALA A 19 31.85 -33.47 -84.74
N ALA A 20 32.82 -34.31 -84.34
CA ALA A 20 33.07 -34.59 -82.92
C ALA A 20 33.77 -33.45 -82.22
N LEU A 21 34.62 -32.67 -82.92
CA LEU A 21 35.33 -31.50 -82.31
C LEU A 21 34.44 -30.26 -82.17
N VAL A 22 33.37 -30.12 -82.98
CA VAL A 22 32.40 -29.00 -82.82
C VAL A 22 31.42 -29.27 -81.69
N PHE A 23 31.24 -30.50 -81.21
CA PHE A 23 30.29 -30.85 -80.12
C PHE A 23 30.93 -30.81 -78.76
N VAL A 24 32.24 -30.63 -78.60
CA VAL A 24 32.96 -30.51 -77.31
C VAL A 24 33.19 -29.03 -76.88
N GLY A 25 32.86 -28.05 -77.71
CA GLY A 25 33.13 -26.62 -77.47
C GLY A 25 31.94 -25.75 -77.09
N VAL A 26 30.75 -26.32 -76.82
CA VAL A 26 29.63 -25.57 -76.27
C VAL A 26 29.71 -25.65 -74.74
N PRO A 27 30.02 -24.54 -74.04
CA PRO A 27 29.90 -24.53 -72.62
C PRO A 27 28.44 -24.74 -72.27
N SER A 28 28.13 -25.84 -71.56
CA SER A 28 26.82 -26.12 -71.01
C SER A 28 26.54 -24.97 -70.02
N GLU A 29 25.79 -23.94 -70.44
CA GLU A 29 25.16 -23.06 -69.51
C GLU A 29 24.37 -23.94 -68.52
N LYS A 30 24.90 -24.11 -67.30
CA LYS A 30 24.09 -24.58 -66.20
C LYS A 30 22.88 -23.66 -66.17
N SER A 31 21.76 -24.15 -66.66
CA SER A 31 20.47 -23.56 -66.38
C SER A 31 20.43 -23.38 -64.85
N ALA A 32 20.52 -22.16 -64.40
CA ALA A 32 20.19 -21.82 -63.04
C ALA A 32 18.76 -22.34 -62.88
N GLN A 33 18.61 -23.49 -62.21
CA GLN A 33 17.31 -23.95 -61.76
C GLN A 33 16.75 -22.77 -60.99
N ALA A 34 15.75 -22.09 -61.55
CA ALA A 34 14.99 -21.10 -60.84
C ALA A 34 14.54 -21.77 -59.54
N ALA A 35 15.15 -21.38 -58.42
CA ALA A 35 14.76 -21.91 -57.13
C ALA A 35 13.25 -21.69 -56.99
N ASP A 36 12.53 -22.79 -56.74
CA ASP A 36 11.07 -22.71 -56.55
C ASP A 36 10.79 -21.62 -55.53
N PRO A 37 10.04 -20.57 -55.88
CA PRO A 37 9.74 -19.48 -54.96
C PRO A 37 9.09 -19.96 -53.66
N ARG A 38 8.56 -21.16 -53.62
CA ARG A 38 7.96 -21.84 -52.46
C ARG A 38 9.01 -22.40 -51.52
N MET A 39 10.27 -22.57 -51.93
CA MET A 39 11.40 -23.03 -51.12
C MET A 39 12.18 -21.87 -50.48
N ALA A 40 11.89 -20.65 -50.88
CA ALA A 40 12.53 -19.49 -50.26
C ALA A 40 12.02 -19.25 -48.84
N PRO A 41 12.89 -18.89 -47.86
CA PRO A 41 12.46 -18.58 -46.51
C PRO A 41 11.29 -17.60 -46.52
N PRO A 42 10.27 -17.80 -45.67
CA PRO A 42 9.08 -16.94 -45.63
C PRO A 42 9.45 -15.51 -45.26
N PHE A 43 8.73 -14.57 -45.85
CA PHE A 43 8.91 -13.16 -45.52
C PHE A 43 8.09 -12.80 -44.29
N VAL A 44 8.72 -12.22 -43.29
CA VAL A 44 8.10 -11.80 -42.03
C VAL A 44 8.28 -10.30 -41.75
N LYS A 45 7.30 -9.70 -41.08
CA LYS A 45 7.42 -8.36 -40.56
C LYS A 45 7.80 -8.43 -39.07
N LEU A 46 8.99 -7.91 -38.72
CA LEU A 46 9.41 -7.79 -37.34
C LEU A 46 8.91 -6.50 -36.72
N VAL A 47 8.63 -6.56 -35.43
CA VAL A 47 8.33 -5.40 -34.58
C VAL A 47 9.03 -5.62 -33.25
N GLU A 48 9.64 -4.60 -32.73
CA GLU A 48 10.19 -4.64 -31.36
C GLU A 48 9.08 -4.69 -30.33
N ALA A 49 9.18 -5.62 -29.40
CA ALA A 49 8.31 -5.69 -28.26
C ALA A 49 8.47 -4.43 -27.41
N LYS A 50 7.41 -3.68 -27.22
CA LYS A 50 7.43 -2.41 -26.46
C LYS A 50 7.32 -2.69 -24.96
N LYS A 51 7.79 -1.74 -24.16
CA LYS A 51 7.45 -1.74 -22.73
C LYS A 51 5.92 -1.62 -22.62
N PRO A 52 5.24 -2.54 -21.91
CA PRO A 52 3.80 -2.37 -21.74
C PRO A 52 3.53 -1.04 -21.08
N GLU A 53 2.57 -0.28 -21.55
CA GLU A 53 2.00 0.78 -20.75
C GLU A 53 1.45 0.09 -19.51
N THR A 54 2.15 0.24 -18.41
CA THR A 54 1.78 -0.36 -17.14
C THR A 54 0.37 0.10 -16.87
N ALA A 55 -0.57 -0.82 -16.75
CA ALA A 55 -1.94 -0.47 -16.35
C ALA A 55 -1.87 0.10 -14.95
N GLU A 56 -1.59 1.40 -14.87
CA GLU A 56 -1.60 2.14 -13.62
C GLU A 56 -3.03 2.17 -13.12
N ARG A 57 -3.25 1.62 -11.95
CA ARG A 57 -4.55 1.70 -11.29
C ARG A 57 -4.54 2.87 -10.34
N THR A 58 -5.49 3.75 -10.56
CA THR A 58 -5.63 5.01 -9.82
C THR A 58 -6.79 4.89 -8.83
N PHE A 59 -6.52 5.26 -7.59
CA PHE A 59 -7.53 5.25 -6.52
C PHE A 59 -7.55 6.58 -5.83
N THR A 60 -8.72 7.15 -5.68
CA THR A 60 -8.93 8.41 -5.00
C THR A 60 -9.36 8.17 -3.56
N GLY A 61 -8.80 8.94 -2.65
CA GLY A 61 -9.10 8.92 -1.23
C GLY A 61 -8.96 10.30 -0.59
N THR A 62 -8.83 10.30 0.71
CA THR A 62 -8.69 11.53 1.51
C THR A 62 -7.44 11.48 2.39
N ILE A 63 -6.87 12.65 2.63
CA ILE A 63 -5.75 12.80 3.56
C ILE A 63 -6.28 12.78 4.99
N ALA A 64 -5.78 11.85 5.78
CA ALA A 64 -6.14 11.66 7.18
C ALA A 64 -4.91 11.78 8.09
N ALA A 65 -5.12 12.09 9.35
CA ALA A 65 -4.11 11.91 10.37
C ALA A 65 -3.93 10.42 10.67
N ARG A 66 -2.72 10.02 11.02
CA ARG A 66 -2.45 8.64 11.44
C ARG A 66 -3.28 8.22 12.65
N VAL A 67 -3.41 9.13 13.63
CA VAL A 67 -4.20 8.94 14.85
C VAL A 67 -5.19 10.09 14.97
N GLN A 68 -6.42 9.74 15.27
CA GLN A 68 -7.49 10.70 15.55
C GLN A 68 -8.11 10.36 16.90
N SER A 69 -8.07 11.31 17.86
CA SER A 69 -8.65 11.18 19.17
C SER A 69 -10.05 11.75 19.20
N ASN A 70 -11.00 10.97 19.71
CA ASN A 70 -12.35 11.44 20.03
C ASN A 70 -12.37 11.83 21.51
N LEU A 71 -12.33 13.12 21.80
CA LEU A 71 -12.21 13.65 23.14
C LEU A 71 -13.59 13.97 23.72
N GLY A 72 -13.81 13.57 24.96
CA GLY A 72 -15.04 13.80 25.70
C GLY A 72 -14.79 13.92 27.19
N PHE A 73 -15.75 14.52 27.90
CA PHE A 73 -15.66 14.62 29.35
C PHE A 73 -15.83 13.27 30.05
N ARG A 74 -15.12 13.06 31.13
CA ARG A 74 -15.22 11.85 31.97
C ARG A 74 -16.35 11.94 33.00
N VAL A 75 -16.92 13.13 33.17
CA VAL A 75 -18.05 13.44 34.04
C VAL A 75 -19.12 14.18 33.25
N PRO A 76 -20.42 14.02 33.56
CA PRO A 76 -21.47 14.76 32.88
C PRO A 76 -21.53 16.21 33.38
N GLY A 77 -22.05 17.10 32.52
CA GLY A 77 -22.27 18.48 32.91
C GLY A 77 -22.66 19.38 31.75
N LYS A 78 -22.97 20.64 32.04
CA LYS A 78 -23.26 21.68 31.04
C LYS A 78 -21.95 22.32 30.57
N ILE A 79 -21.71 22.38 29.28
CA ILE A 79 -20.55 23.11 28.73
C ILE A 79 -20.71 24.58 28.99
N MET A 80 -19.75 25.17 29.70
CA MET A 80 -19.71 26.59 30.03
C MET A 80 -18.86 27.40 29.07
N GLN A 81 -17.73 26.84 28.66
CA GLN A 81 -16.77 27.53 27.78
C GLN A 81 -16.11 26.57 26.83
N ARG A 82 -15.84 27.06 25.61
CA ARG A 82 -15.01 26.44 24.57
C ARG A 82 -13.80 27.36 24.35
N TYR A 83 -12.60 26.83 24.42
CA TYR A 83 -11.34 27.58 24.32
C TYR A 83 -10.68 27.45 22.94
N VAL A 84 -11.15 26.57 22.10
CA VAL A 84 -10.53 26.23 20.82
C VAL A 84 -11.55 26.21 19.69
N ASP A 85 -11.08 26.51 18.47
CA ASP A 85 -11.88 26.46 17.25
C ASP A 85 -11.39 25.36 16.30
N VAL A 86 -12.24 25.01 15.33
CA VAL A 86 -11.89 24.08 14.27
C VAL A 86 -10.74 24.63 13.42
N GLY A 87 -9.72 23.80 13.15
CA GLY A 87 -8.51 24.19 12.44
C GLY A 87 -7.39 24.70 13.34
N GLU A 88 -7.65 24.96 14.64
CA GLU A 88 -6.63 25.42 15.59
C GLU A 88 -5.65 24.29 15.93
N GLN A 89 -4.35 24.67 16.03
CA GLN A 89 -3.30 23.79 16.51
C GLN A 89 -3.21 23.87 18.03
N VAL A 90 -3.22 22.73 18.70
CA VAL A 90 -3.17 22.61 20.14
C VAL A 90 -1.99 21.76 20.59
N LYS A 91 -1.55 22.00 21.84
CA LYS A 91 -0.51 21.21 22.50
C LYS A 91 -1.13 20.28 23.54
N ALA A 92 -0.46 19.18 23.83
CA ALA A 92 -0.83 18.28 24.92
C ALA A 92 -0.99 19.06 26.24
N GLY A 93 -2.10 18.80 26.97
CA GLY A 93 -2.46 19.51 28.17
C GLY A 93 -3.15 20.87 27.96
N GLN A 94 -3.25 21.39 26.74
CA GLN A 94 -3.97 22.64 26.46
C GLN A 94 -5.47 22.49 26.74
N PRO A 95 -6.10 23.43 27.47
CA PRO A 95 -7.53 23.44 27.70
C PRO A 95 -8.32 23.56 26.39
N LEU A 96 -9.32 22.71 26.23
CA LEU A 96 -10.20 22.66 25.06
C LEU A 96 -11.61 23.17 25.39
N MET A 97 -12.20 22.61 26.43
CA MET A 97 -13.55 22.97 26.90
C MET A 97 -13.65 22.82 28.41
N ARG A 98 -14.65 23.50 29.02
CA ARG A 98 -14.95 23.38 30.44
C ARG A 98 -16.44 23.21 30.65
N ILE A 99 -16.83 22.28 31.52
CA ILE A 99 -18.20 22.14 32.01
C ILE A 99 -18.37 22.88 33.32
N ASP A 100 -19.63 23.04 33.77
CA ASP A 100 -19.95 23.59 35.10
C ASP A 100 -19.41 22.66 36.18
N GLU A 101 -18.54 23.21 37.02
CA GLU A 101 -17.86 22.50 38.12
C GLU A 101 -18.46 22.77 39.49
N THR A 102 -19.53 23.60 39.57
CA THR A 102 -20.08 24.08 40.85
C THR A 102 -20.41 22.93 41.80
N ASP A 103 -21.18 21.95 41.34
CA ASP A 103 -21.57 20.79 42.17
C ASP A 103 -20.38 19.88 42.48
N LEU A 104 -19.43 19.73 41.53
CA LEU A 104 -18.23 18.92 41.72
C LEU A 104 -17.31 19.54 42.77
N ARG A 105 -17.18 20.86 42.82
CA ARG A 105 -16.41 21.59 43.87
C ARG A 105 -17.08 21.51 45.23
N LEU A 106 -18.41 21.59 45.28
CA LEU A 106 -19.15 21.42 46.54
C LEU A 106 -18.97 20.00 47.08
N ALA A 107 -19.08 18.98 46.21
CA ALA A 107 -18.84 17.59 46.59
C ALA A 107 -17.40 17.37 47.09
N LEU A 108 -16.40 17.93 46.42
CA LEU A 108 -15.00 17.91 46.86
C LEU A 108 -14.84 18.54 48.28
N THR A 109 -15.43 19.71 48.49
CA THR A 109 -15.38 20.41 49.80
C THR A 109 -15.99 19.56 50.91
N ALA A 110 -17.14 18.89 50.63
CA ALA A 110 -17.78 18.00 51.60
C ALA A 110 -16.87 16.82 51.96
N LYS A 111 -16.18 16.22 50.98
CA LYS A 111 -15.24 15.10 51.20
C LYS A 111 -13.99 15.54 51.95
N HIS A 112 -13.46 16.73 51.71
CA HIS A 112 -12.35 17.29 52.50
C HIS A 112 -12.76 17.52 53.96
N ASN A 113 -13.98 18.00 54.23
CA ASN A 113 -14.48 18.13 55.59
C ASN A 113 -14.60 16.77 56.30
N ALA A 114 -14.97 15.70 55.57
CA ALA A 114 -14.99 14.35 56.11
C ALA A 114 -13.59 13.83 56.49
N VAL A 115 -12.55 14.17 55.71
CA VAL A 115 -11.14 13.88 56.03
C VAL A 115 -10.74 14.58 57.33
N VAL A 116 -11.06 15.88 57.47
CA VAL A 116 -10.75 16.64 58.67
C VAL A 116 -11.43 16.03 59.92
N SER A 117 -12.69 15.61 59.78
CA SER A 117 -13.43 14.93 60.86
C SER A 117 -12.79 13.60 61.25
N ALA A 118 -12.46 12.74 60.27
CA ALA A 118 -11.80 11.46 60.49
C ALA A 118 -10.41 11.62 61.12
N GLN A 119 -9.66 12.65 60.72
CA GLN A 119 -8.35 13.01 61.33
C GLN A 119 -8.49 13.41 62.82
N ALA A 120 -9.56 14.12 63.18
CA ALA A 120 -9.83 14.48 64.59
C ALA A 120 -10.12 13.22 65.41
N VAL A 121 -10.93 12.29 64.88
CA VAL A 121 -11.22 11.00 65.53
C VAL A 121 -9.96 10.17 65.73
N LEU A 122 -9.10 10.10 64.68
CA LEU A 122 -7.81 9.42 64.77
C LEU A 122 -6.90 10.04 65.86
N THR A 123 -6.83 11.37 65.92
CA THR A 123 -6.02 12.09 66.93
C THR A 123 -6.48 11.74 68.34
N GLN A 124 -7.80 11.69 68.56
CA GLN A 124 -8.37 11.28 69.85
C GLN A 124 -8.03 9.81 70.15
N ALA A 125 -8.22 8.88 69.21
CA ALA A 125 -7.95 7.46 69.41
C ALA A 125 -6.47 7.20 69.71
N GLN A 126 -5.55 7.95 69.06
CA GLN A 126 -4.11 7.89 69.33
C GLN A 126 -3.78 8.38 70.76
N ALA A 127 -4.41 9.45 71.24
CA ALA A 127 -4.22 9.94 72.60
C ALA A 127 -4.71 8.95 73.64
N ASP A 128 -5.85 8.30 73.38
CA ASP A 128 -6.43 7.31 74.28
C ASP A 128 -5.57 6.03 74.32
N GLU A 129 -5.13 5.51 73.15
CA GLU A 129 -4.24 4.33 73.08
C GLU A 129 -2.95 4.60 73.87
N ARG A 130 -2.25 5.75 73.63
CA ARG A 130 -1.02 6.13 74.34
C ARG A 130 -1.27 6.18 75.87
N ARG A 131 -2.40 6.71 76.31
CA ARG A 131 -2.77 6.79 77.71
C ARG A 131 -2.94 5.41 78.36
N TYR A 132 -3.72 4.52 77.71
CA TYR A 132 -3.93 3.18 78.24
C TYR A 132 -2.67 2.29 78.09
N ALA A 133 -1.85 2.48 77.08
CA ALA A 133 -0.55 1.82 76.96
C ALA A 133 0.42 2.19 78.12
N ALA A 134 0.43 3.47 78.53
CA ALA A 134 1.24 3.94 79.64
C ALA A 134 0.74 3.38 80.98
N LEU A 135 -0.58 3.37 81.18
CA LEU A 135 -1.20 2.79 82.40
C LEU A 135 -0.98 1.26 82.49
N ALA A 136 -1.05 0.52 81.40
CA ALA A 136 -0.77 -0.93 81.33
C ALA A 136 0.73 -1.21 81.73
N LYS A 137 1.65 -0.36 81.36
CA LYS A 137 3.08 -0.53 81.67
C LYS A 137 3.40 -0.16 83.15
N SER A 138 2.61 0.73 83.78
CA SER A 138 2.83 1.14 85.17
C SER A 138 2.38 0.13 86.22
N GLY A 139 1.73 -1.02 85.83
CA GLY A 139 1.24 -2.06 86.75
C GLY A 139 0.11 -1.64 87.68
N LEU A 140 -0.46 -0.44 87.50
CA LEU A 140 -1.60 0.05 88.31
C LEU A 140 -2.87 -0.70 87.96
N ALA A 141 -3.66 -1.17 88.97
CA ALA A 141 -4.90 -1.95 88.79
C ALA A 141 -6.00 -1.20 87.98
N ALA A 142 -5.82 0.06 87.65
CA ALA A 142 -6.73 0.88 86.87
C ALA A 142 -6.74 0.60 85.36
N ALA A 143 -5.76 -0.14 84.82
CA ALA A 143 -5.71 -0.52 83.46
C ALA A 143 -6.00 -2.00 83.27
N SER A 144 -7.30 -2.36 83.00
CA SER A 144 -7.58 -3.73 82.57
C SER A 144 -7.04 -3.95 81.18
N PRO A 145 -6.42 -5.12 80.89
CA PRO A 145 -5.94 -5.47 79.51
C PRO A 145 -7.02 -5.26 78.46
N GLN A 146 -8.27 -5.48 78.84
CA GLN A 146 -9.41 -5.27 77.94
C GLN A 146 -9.56 -3.81 77.43
N ARG A 147 -9.31 -2.81 78.30
CA ARG A 147 -9.41 -1.39 77.92
C ARG A 147 -8.29 -0.99 76.97
N TYR A 148 -7.09 -1.52 77.15
CA TYR A 148 -6.02 -1.33 76.19
C TYR A 148 -6.33 -1.90 74.82
N GLU A 149 -6.80 -3.16 74.76
CA GLU A 149 -7.21 -3.78 73.52
C GLU A 149 -8.37 -3.06 72.84
N GLN A 150 -9.31 -2.50 73.61
CA GLN A 150 -10.40 -1.63 73.08
C GLN A 150 -9.84 -0.35 72.48
N ALA A 151 -8.90 0.31 73.15
CA ALA A 151 -8.28 1.55 72.66
C ALA A 151 -7.43 1.30 71.40
N LYS A 152 -6.75 0.17 71.35
CA LYS A 152 -5.98 -0.26 70.15
C LYS A 152 -6.92 -0.56 68.98
N ALA A 153 -7.99 -1.30 69.17
CA ALA A 153 -9.01 -1.54 68.16
C ALA A 153 -9.69 -0.27 67.67
N ALA A 154 -9.93 0.70 68.59
CA ALA A 154 -10.44 2.03 68.22
C ALA A 154 -9.45 2.82 67.34
N LEU A 155 -8.15 2.76 67.67
CA LEU A 155 -7.07 3.38 66.86
C LEU A 155 -7.03 2.75 65.49
N ASP A 156 -7.01 1.42 65.37
CA ASP A 156 -6.98 0.72 64.08
C ASP A 156 -8.21 1.07 63.22
N THR A 157 -9.41 1.15 63.88
CA THR A 157 -10.64 1.56 63.20
C THR A 157 -10.58 3.00 62.72
N ALA A 158 -10.12 3.95 63.59
CA ALA A 158 -9.96 5.36 63.19
C ALA A 158 -8.95 5.55 62.07
N THR A 159 -7.87 4.78 62.07
CA THR A 159 -6.87 4.77 61.00
C THR A 159 -7.49 4.35 59.67
N ALA A 160 -8.27 3.27 59.69
CA ALA A 160 -8.98 2.76 58.48
C ALA A 160 -10.02 3.79 57.98
N GLN A 161 -10.76 4.44 58.90
CA GLN A 161 -11.74 5.46 58.55
C GLN A 161 -11.09 6.71 57.89
N LEU A 162 -9.93 7.14 58.38
CA LEU A 162 -9.19 8.26 57.76
C LEU A 162 -8.76 7.86 56.35
N ALA A 163 -8.17 6.67 56.17
CA ALA A 163 -7.74 6.22 54.89
C ALA A 163 -8.90 6.09 53.84
N ALA A 164 -10.07 5.68 54.31
CA ALA A 164 -11.27 5.64 53.46
C ALA A 164 -11.74 7.07 53.09
N ALA A 165 -11.78 8.00 54.05
CA ALA A 165 -12.16 9.40 53.78
C ALA A 165 -11.20 10.09 52.81
N GLU A 166 -9.90 9.84 52.93
CA GLU A 166 -8.87 10.37 52.01
C GLU A 166 -9.03 9.78 50.59
N ALA A 167 -9.35 8.50 50.48
CA ALA A 167 -9.63 7.87 49.19
C ALA A 167 -10.86 8.49 48.51
N ASP A 168 -11.93 8.72 49.28
CA ASP A 168 -13.14 9.39 48.80
C ASP A 168 -12.86 10.84 48.34
N ALA A 169 -12.05 11.59 49.09
CA ALA A 169 -11.66 12.95 48.73
C ALA A 169 -10.87 12.98 47.42
N ARG A 170 -9.95 12.02 47.19
CA ARG A 170 -9.21 11.89 45.92
C ARG A 170 -10.14 11.59 44.75
N VAL A 171 -11.17 10.76 44.92
CA VAL A 171 -12.18 10.51 43.87
C VAL A 171 -12.92 11.80 43.50
N ALA A 172 -13.34 12.59 44.50
CA ALA A 172 -14.01 13.88 44.27
C ALA A 172 -13.08 14.92 43.60
N GLU A 173 -11.81 14.96 43.98
CA GLU A 173 -10.80 15.79 43.34
C GLU A 173 -10.59 15.45 41.87
N ASN A 174 -10.47 14.15 41.56
CA ASN A 174 -10.38 13.69 40.17
C ASN A 174 -11.64 14.09 39.39
N ALA A 175 -12.83 13.93 39.95
CA ALA A 175 -14.08 14.34 39.32
C ALA A 175 -14.11 15.84 39.00
N ALA A 176 -13.66 16.69 39.94
CA ALA A 176 -13.53 18.14 39.75
C ALA A 176 -12.51 18.47 38.65
N THR A 177 -11.36 17.77 38.62
CA THR A 177 -10.34 17.96 37.60
C THR A 177 -10.88 17.60 36.21
N TYR A 178 -11.72 16.56 36.09
CA TYR A 178 -12.32 16.12 34.82
C TYR A 178 -13.36 17.11 34.27
N SER A 179 -13.70 18.17 34.99
CA SER A 179 -14.53 19.28 34.47
C SER A 179 -13.83 20.11 33.41
N LEU A 180 -12.51 20.03 33.31
CA LEU A 180 -11.68 20.67 32.30
C LEU A 180 -11.23 19.58 31.28
N LEU A 181 -11.70 19.69 30.05
CA LEU A 181 -11.22 18.84 28.96
C LEU A 181 -9.94 19.44 28.38
N VAL A 182 -8.89 18.64 28.36
CA VAL A 182 -7.58 19.03 27.80
C VAL A 182 -7.21 18.13 26.64
N ALA A 183 -6.35 18.62 25.74
CA ALA A 183 -5.79 17.82 24.64
C ALA A 183 -4.91 16.70 25.21
N ASP A 184 -5.06 15.48 24.70
CA ASP A 184 -4.26 14.31 25.07
C ASP A 184 -2.91 14.26 24.36
N ALA A 185 -2.78 14.98 23.22
CA ALA A 185 -1.59 15.05 22.39
C ALA A 185 -1.52 16.38 21.63
N ASP A 186 -0.36 16.70 21.08
CA ASP A 186 -0.22 17.77 20.10
C ASP A 186 -1.01 17.43 18.83
N GLY A 187 -1.67 18.42 18.23
CA GLY A 187 -2.45 18.16 17.02
C GLY A 187 -3.27 19.35 16.54
N THR A 188 -4.22 19.06 15.65
CA THR A 188 -5.15 20.04 15.09
C THR A 188 -6.59 19.63 15.38
N ILE A 189 -7.41 20.57 15.82
CA ILE A 189 -8.84 20.36 16.03
C ILE A 189 -9.52 20.20 14.67
N VAL A 190 -10.09 19.01 14.42
CA VAL A 190 -10.78 18.69 13.15
C VAL A 190 -12.25 19.06 13.24
N GLU A 191 -12.85 18.83 14.41
CA GLU A 191 -14.29 19.04 14.60
C GLU A 191 -14.60 19.35 16.05
N THR A 192 -15.56 20.26 16.28
CA THR A 192 -16.17 20.52 17.58
C THR A 192 -17.63 20.12 17.52
N LEU A 193 -18.03 19.15 18.35
CA LEU A 193 -19.38 18.57 18.42
C LEU A 193 -20.16 19.07 19.65
N GLY A 194 -19.46 19.73 20.57
CA GLY A 194 -20.04 20.32 21.78
C GLY A 194 -20.02 21.84 21.73
N GLU A 195 -21.15 22.47 22.08
CA GLU A 195 -21.26 23.92 22.13
C GLU A 195 -21.57 24.44 23.54
N PRO A 196 -21.13 25.65 23.91
CA PRO A 196 -21.48 26.28 25.18
C PRO A 196 -22.99 26.33 25.40
N GLY A 197 -23.44 25.91 26.60
CA GLY A 197 -24.86 25.79 26.92
C GLY A 197 -25.42 24.39 26.79
N GLN A 198 -24.77 23.49 26.02
CA GLN A 198 -25.17 22.08 25.86
C GLN A 198 -24.85 21.25 27.12
N VAL A 199 -25.74 20.34 27.46
CA VAL A 199 -25.49 19.32 28.48
C VAL A 199 -24.98 18.06 27.81
N VAL A 200 -23.87 17.52 28.32
CA VAL A 200 -23.20 16.35 27.78
C VAL A 200 -23.08 15.25 28.82
N THR A 201 -23.05 14.01 28.34
CA THR A 201 -22.85 12.84 29.18
C THR A 201 -21.39 12.42 29.24
N ALA A 202 -21.02 11.64 30.25
CA ALA A 202 -19.67 11.08 30.30
C ALA A 202 -19.40 10.17 29.09
N GLY A 203 -18.23 10.33 28.46
CA GLY A 203 -17.81 9.58 27.29
C GLY A 203 -18.37 10.10 25.94
N GLN A 204 -19.26 11.07 25.95
CA GLN A 204 -19.75 11.70 24.72
C GLN A 204 -18.62 12.48 24.05
N THR A 205 -18.35 12.21 22.77
CA THR A 205 -17.35 12.97 21.99
C THR A 205 -17.81 14.40 21.78
N VAL A 206 -16.99 15.36 22.18
CA VAL A 206 -17.26 16.81 22.03
C VAL A 206 -16.22 17.49 21.14
N VAL A 207 -15.03 16.89 20.99
CA VAL A 207 -13.95 17.39 20.13
C VAL A 207 -13.29 16.21 19.42
N ARG A 208 -12.96 16.39 18.15
CA ARG A 208 -12.06 15.49 17.42
C ARG A 208 -10.72 16.16 17.20
N LEU A 209 -9.68 15.51 17.68
CA LEU A 209 -8.29 15.94 17.55
C LEU A 209 -7.55 15.03 16.58
N ALA A 210 -7.04 15.57 15.48
CA ALA A 210 -6.07 14.90 14.64
C ALA A 210 -4.69 15.09 15.24
N GLN A 211 -4.09 14.03 15.77
CA GLN A 211 -2.77 14.12 16.40
C GLN A 211 -1.69 14.51 15.37
N ALA A 212 -0.72 15.29 15.82
CA ALA A 212 0.44 15.66 15.03
C ALA A 212 1.23 14.40 14.64
N GLY A 213 1.68 14.35 13.39
CA GLY A 213 2.40 13.19 12.86
C GLY A 213 2.28 13.06 11.36
N PRO A 214 2.74 11.93 10.82
CA PRO A 214 2.67 11.67 9.39
C PRO A 214 1.22 11.70 8.88
N ARG A 215 1.02 12.36 7.73
CA ARG A 215 -0.24 12.31 7.00
C ARG A 215 -0.34 11.01 6.23
N GLU A 216 -1.53 10.45 6.16
CA GLU A 216 -1.80 9.22 5.43
C GLU A 216 -2.92 9.44 4.41
N ALA A 217 -2.77 8.86 3.23
CA ALA A 217 -3.87 8.73 2.29
C ALA A 217 -4.73 7.54 2.72
N LEU A 218 -5.99 7.79 2.99
CA LEU A 218 -7.01 6.80 3.26
C LEU A 218 -7.75 6.50 1.96
N VAL A 219 -7.55 5.30 1.44
CA VAL A 219 -8.05 4.86 0.14
C VAL A 219 -8.76 3.53 0.27
N TRP A 220 -9.82 3.31 -0.51
CA TRP A 220 -10.52 2.03 -0.58
C TRP A 220 -10.12 1.28 -1.83
N LEU A 221 -9.60 0.06 -1.65
CA LEU A 221 -9.14 -0.79 -2.72
C LEU A 221 -10.14 -1.94 -2.98
N PRO A 222 -10.42 -2.29 -4.25
CA PRO A 222 -11.28 -3.41 -4.58
C PRO A 222 -10.64 -4.75 -4.19
N GLU A 223 -11.44 -5.79 -4.03
CA GLU A 223 -11.01 -7.14 -3.65
C GLU A 223 -9.96 -7.73 -4.62
N SER A 224 -10.03 -7.33 -5.90
CA SER A 224 -9.08 -7.78 -6.93
C SER A 224 -7.67 -7.19 -6.80
N LEU A 225 -7.45 -6.23 -5.89
CA LEU A 225 -6.16 -5.55 -5.72
C LEU A 225 -5.78 -5.51 -4.24
N ARG A 226 -4.80 -6.32 -3.88
CA ARG A 226 -4.29 -6.38 -2.52
C ARG A 226 -2.76 -6.20 -2.49
N PRO A 227 -2.28 -4.95 -2.50
CA PRO A 227 -0.85 -4.65 -2.47
C PRO A 227 -0.22 -5.12 -1.16
N GLN A 228 1.09 -5.35 -1.17
CA GLN A 228 1.83 -5.78 0.02
C GLN A 228 2.17 -4.60 0.93
N ILE A 229 2.17 -4.83 2.24
CA ILE A 229 2.62 -3.81 3.21
C ILE A 229 4.07 -3.44 2.89
N GLY A 230 4.35 -2.13 2.84
CA GLY A 230 5.64 -1.56 2.45
C GLY A 230 5.75 -1.21 0.96
N GLU A 231 4.77 -1.59 0.14
CA GLU A 231 4.73 -1.23 -1.29
C GLU A 231 4.69 0.28 -1.47
N ILE A 232 5.39 0.75 -2.51
CA ILE A 232 5.51 2.18 -2.84
C ILE A 232 4.61 2.48 -4.03
N ALA A 233 3.80 3.51 -3.90
CA ALA A 233 2.94 4.05 -4.94
C ALA A 233 3.23 5.54 -5.16
N ASP A 234 2.75 6.08 -6.27
CA ASP A 234 2.77 7.52 -6.53
C ASP A 234 1.52 8.17 -5.96
N ALA A 235 1.71 9.30 -5.29
CA ALA A 235 0.63 10.09 -4.71
C ALA A 235 0.58 11.48 -5.36
N SER A 236 -0.60 11.93 -5.74
CA SER A 236 -0.84 13.29 -6.19
C SER A 236 -2.03 13.90 -5.46
N ILE A 237 -1.91 15.20 -5.11
CA ILE A 237 -2.99 15.94 -4.44
C ILE A 237 -3.83 16.62 -5.52
N TYR A 238 -5.15 16.59 -5.34
CA TYR A 238 -6.07 17.29 -6.23
C TYR A 238 -5.69 18.78 -6.36
N GLY A 239 -5.66 19.27 -7.60
CA GLY A 239 -5.22 20.63 -7.92
C GLY A 239 -3.70 20.82 -8.07
N ASN A 240 -2.89 19.78 -7.82
CA ASN A 240 -1.45 19.78 -8.07
C ASN A 240 -0.99 18.43 -8.66
N GLU A 241 -1.66 17.99 -9.70
CA GLU A 241 -1.48 16.66 -10.30
C GLU A 241 -0.14 16.50 -11.02
N SER A 242 0.51 17.61 -11.42
CA SER A 242 1.83 17.60 -12.03
C SER A 242 2.95 17.19 -11.06
N ARG A 243 2.70 17.31 -9.76
CA ARG A 243 3.63 16.92 -8.71
C ARG A 243 3.25 15.55 -8.17
N GLN A 244 4.15 14.60 -8.36
CA GLN A 244 4.02 13.24 -7.84
C GLN A 244 4.97 13.09 -6.65
N ASP A 245 4.40 12.82 -5.49
CA ASP A 245 5.13 12.44 -4.28
C ASP A 245 5.02 10.91 -4.10
N LYS A 246 5.84 10.33 -3.22
CA LYS A 246 5.76 8.89 -2.94
C LYS A 246 4.85 8.64 -1.75
N ALA A 247 4.17 7.50 -1.80
CA ALA A 247 3.35 6.99 -0.72
C ALA A 247 3.73 5.53 -0.44
N ARG A 248 3.81 5.17 0.85
CA ARG A 248 4.14 3.81 1.28
C ARG A 248 2.95 3.17 1.99
N LEU A 249 2.53 2.00 1.53
CA LEU A 249 1.47 1.24 2.18
C LEU A 249 1.91 0.81 3.58
N ARG A 250 1.24 1.32 4.61
CA ARG A 250 1.48 0.96 6.01
C ARG A 250 0.50 -0.09 6.51
N GLN A 251 -0.74 0.02 6.09
CA GLN A 251 -1.82 -0.82 6.60
C GLN A 251 -2.86 -1.06 5.50
N ILE A 252 -3.34 -2.28 5.44
CA ILE A 252 -4.54 -2.64 4.68
C ILE A 252 -5.45 -3.47 5.61
N SER A 253 -6.74 -3.17 5.57
CA SER A 253 -7.74 -3.93 6.34
C SER A 253 -7.77 -5.38 5.86
N ASP A 254 -7.97 -6.32 6.78
CA ASP A 254 -8.20 -7.72 6.42
C ASP A 254 -9.69 -8.04 6.22
N ALA A 255 -10.56 -7.16 6.71
CA ALA A 255 -12.01 -7.25 6.50
C ALA A 255 -12.44 -6.24 5.43
N ALA A 256 -13.16 -6.72 4.43
CA ALA A 256 -13.81 -5.85 3.45
C ALA A 256 -15.04 -5.17 4.07
N ASP A 257 -15.29 -3.94 3.67
CA ASP A 257 -16.55 -3.28 3.94
C ASP A 257 -17.69 -4.06 3.24
N PRO A 258 -18.72 -4.49 3.97
CA PRO A 258 -19.76 -5.38 3.43
C PRO A 258 -20.64 -4.72 2.36
N GLN A 259 -20.71 -3.39 2.33
CA GLN A 259 -21.54 -2.64 1.37
C GLN A 259 -20.78 -2.38 0.07
N THR A 260 -19.53 -1.95 0.17
CA THR A 260 -18.72 -1.54 -0.99
C THR A 260 -17.82 -2.64 -1.52
N ARG A 261 -17.59 -3.70 -0.74
CA ARG A 261 -16.64 -4.80 -1.02
C ARG A 261 -15.23 -4.29 -1.28
N THR A 262 -14.82 -3.28 -0.52
CA THR A 262 -13.51 -2.68 -0.61
C THR A 262 -12.76 -2.79 0.71
N TYR A 263 -11.43 -2.78 0.62
CA TYR A 263 -10.53 -2.80 1.78
C TYR A 263 -9.98 -1.41 2.05
N GLU A 264 -10.05 -0.97 3.29
CA GLU A 264 -9.39 0.27 3.71
C GLU A 264 -7.87 0.10 3.65
N ALA A 265 -7.20 0.98 2.90
CA ALA A 265 -5.75 1.03 2.78
C ALA A 265 -5.23 2.40 3.22
N ARG A 266 -4.17 2.40 4.05
CA ARG A 266 -3.53 3.61 4.58
C ARG A 266 -2.10 3.69 4.08
N TRP A 267 -1.85 4.75 3.34
CA TRP A 267 -0.57 5.05 2.71
C TRP A 267 0.08 6.25 3.38
N VAL A 268 1.25 6.06 3.98
CA VAL A 268 2.04 7.16 4.54
C VAL A 268 2.55 8.01 3.39
N LEU A 269 2.26 9.32 3.45
CA LEU A 269 2.62 10.28 2.42
C LEU A 269 3.99 10.89 2.71
N ASP A 270 4.82 10.97 1.68
CA ASP A 270 6.12 11.65 1.72
C ASP A 270 6.05 13.01 0.98
N GLY A 271 7.11 13.80 1.07
CA GLY A 271 7.26 15.06 0.33
C GLY A 271 6.22 16.13 0.70
N ALA A 272 5.70 16.84 -0.28
CA ALA A 272 4.71 17.90 -0.05
C ALA A 272 3.33 17.36 0.33
N ALA A 273 3.00 16.16 -0.12
CA ALA A 273 1.76 15.49 0.26
C ALA A 273 1.66 15.26 1.78
N ALA A 274 2.80 15.08 2.46
CA ALA A 274 2.86 14.96 3.92
C ALA A 274 2.44 16.22 4.67
N SER A 275 2.40 17.38 4.00
CA SER A 275 2.02 18.68 4.57
C SER A 275 0.64 19.14 4.12
N ALA A 276 -0.05 18.35 3.29
CA ALA A 276 -1.35 18.73 2.76
C ALA A 276 -2.44 18.80 3.85
N PRO A 277 -3.48 19.61 3.67
CA PRO A 277 -4.57 19.73 4.63
C PRO A 277 -5.28 18.40 4.86
N LEU A 278 -5.73 18.15 6.10
CA LEU A 278 -6.60 17.02 6.41
C LEU A 278 -7.92 17.14 5.63
N GLY A 279 -8.43 16.02 5.14
CA GLY A 279 -9.63 15.98 4.32
C GLY A 279 -9.42 16.31 2.84
N ALA A 280 -8.22 16.79 2.44
CA ALA A 280 -7.91 17.02 1.03
C ALA A 280 -7.97 15.72 0.23
N THR A 281 -8.39 15.82 -1.03
CA THR A 281 -8.43 14.69 -1.95
C THR A 281 -7.03 14.33 -2.42
N VAL A 282 -6.71 13.04 -2.33
CA VAL A 282 -5.44 12.46 -2.77
C VAL A 282 -5.70 11.31 -3.72
N THR A 283 -4.89 11.20 -4.74
CA THR A 283 -4.93 10.10 -5.71
C THR A 283 -3.68 9.24 -5.53
N ILE A 284 -3.87 7.96 -5.27
CA ILE A 284 -2.81 6.95 -5.18
C ILE A 284 -2.79 6.18 -6.49
N ARG A 285 -1.62 6.13 -7.13
CA ARG A 285 -1.36 5.41 -8.38
C ARG A 285 -0.48 4.22 -8.08
N ILE A 286 -1.05 3.03 -8.22
CA ILE A 286 -0.38 1.75 -7.99
C ILE A 286 0.05 1.19 -9.33
N SER A 287 1.36 1.05 -9.53
CA SER A 287 1.94 0.42 -10.71
C SER A 287 1.96 -1.08 -10.50
N ASN A 288 1.37 -1.84 -11.40
CA ASN A 288 1.38 -3.31 -11.31
C ASN A 288 2.76 -3.85 -11.77
N SER A 289 3.79 -3.65 -10.95
CA SER A 289 5.12 -4.22 -11.18
C SER A 289 5.16 -5.67 -10.68
N SER A 290 4.43 -6.57 -11.33
CA SER A 290 4.75 -7.98 -11.20
C SER A 290 6.16 -8.17 -11.78
N GLY A 291 7.10 -8.68 -10.98
CA GLY A 291 8.52 -8.84 -11.34
C GLY A 291 8.81 -9.84 -12.48
N GLN A 292 7.83 -10.11 -13.34
CA GLN A 292 7.95 -10.88 -14.56
C GLN A 292 8.20 -9.94 -15.74
N SER A 293 9.09 -10.33 -16.66
CA SER A 293 9.30 -9.62 -17.91
C SER A 293 8.02 -9.63 -18.73
N HIS A 294 7.33 -8.50 -18.77
CA HIS A 294 6.15 -8.30 -19.60
C HIS A 294 6.52 -7.37 -20.74
N ALA A 295 6.01 -7.67 -21.92
CA ALA A 295 6.15 -6.80 -23.09
C ALA A 295 4.81 -6.66 -23.81
N ALA A 296 4.61 -5.50 -24.41
CA ALA A 296 3.48 -5.26 -25.29
C ALA A 296 3.89 -5.64 -26.71
N VAL A 297 3.16 -6.58 -27.30
CA VAL A 297 3.34 -7.05 -28.68
C VAL A 297 2.07 -6.79 -29.48
N PRO A 298 2.13 -6.57 -30.81
CA PRO A 298 0.93 -6.48 -31.62
C PRO A 298 0.07 -7.75 -31.48
N VAL A 299 -1.25 -7.60 -31.42
CA VAL A 299 -2.16 -8.76 -31.32
C VAL A 299 -1.89 -9.79 -32.43
N GLY A 300 -1.52 -9.33 -33.65
CA GLY A 300 -1.17 -10.21 -34.77
C GLY A 300 0.12 -11.01 -34.60
N ALA A 301 0.96 -10.68 -33.59
CA ALA A 301 2.16 -11.46 -33.25
C ALA A 301 1.84 -12.65 -32.32
N VAL A 302 0.68 -12.65 -31.70
CA VAL A 302 0.27 -13.73 -30.80
C VAL A 302 -0.34 -14.84 -31.61
N LEU A 303 0.26 -16.03 -31.53
CA LEU A 303 -0.22 -17.25 -32.11
C LEU A 303 -0.89 -18.12 -31.07
N ASP A 304 -2.12 -18.51 -31.31
CA ASP A 304 -2.84 -19.49 -30.52
C ASP A 304 -3.28 -20.64 -31.45
N ASP A 305 -2.75 -21.84 -31.22
CA ASP A 305 -3.08 -23.04 -32.00
C ASP A 305 -4.11 -23.95 -31.31
N GLY A 306 -4.74 -23.45 -30.21
CA GLY A 306 -5.70 -24.18 -29.38
C GLY A 306 -5.07 -25.11 -28.35
N SER A 307 -3.75 -25.38 -28.46
CA SER A 307 -2.99 -26.17 -27.47
C SER A 307 -1.95 -25.33 -26.71
N ARG A 308 -1.42 -24.30 -27.35
CA ARG A 308 -0.40 -23.42 -26.82
C ARG A 308 -0.53 -22.03 -27.40
N THR A 309 -0.31 -21.03 -26.53
CA THR A 309 -0.27 -19.60 -26.88
C THR A 309 1.17 -19.12 -26.81
N GLY A 310 1.65 -18.44 -27.86
CA GLY A 310 3.04 -17.99 -27.91
C GLY A 310 3.28 -16.93 -28.97
N VAL A 311 4.53 -16.48 -29.02
CA VAL A 311 5.04 -15.54 -30.01
C VAL A 311 6.31 -16.10 -30.68
N TRP A 312 6.57 -15.70 -31.91
CA TRP A 312 7.84 -15.99 -32.58
C TRP A 312 8.83 -14.88 -32.28
N VAL A 313 9.93 -15.23 -31.60
CA VAL A 313 11.05 -14.31 -31.31
C VAL A 313 12.12 -14.54 -32.38
N PHE A 314 12.58 -13.46 -32.97
CA PHE A 314 13.62 -13.48 -34.00
C PHE A 314 15.00 -13.42 -33.39
N ASP A 315 15.90 -14.29 -33.77
CA ASP A 315 17.31 -14.25 -33.41
C ASP A 315 18.12 -13.62 -34.58
N GLU A 316 18.64 -12.43 -34.33
CA GLU A 316 19.42 -11.68 -35.30
C GLU A 316 20.73 -12.36 -35.68
N THR A 317 21.31 -13.20 -34.80
CA THR A 317 22.60 -13.86 -35.04
C THR A 317 22.46 -15.00 -36.05
N SER A 318 21.38 -15.74 -35.98
CA SER A 318 21.12 -16.92 -36.79
C SER A 318 20.12 -16.67 -37.92
N SER A 319 19.46 -15.51 -37.95
CA SER A 319 18.34 -15.18 -38.85
C SER A 319 17.21 -16.23 -38.79
N THR A 320 16.97 -16.78 -37.60
CA THR A 320 15.95 -17.78 -37.33
C THR A 320 14.90 -17.31 -36.36
N VAL A 321 13.75 -17.96 -36.34
CA VAL A 321 12.68 -17.66 -35.36
C VAL A 321 12.47 -18.83 -34.42
N HIS A 322 12.25 -18.50 -33.15
CA HIS A 322 11.98 -19.48 -32.10
C HIS A 322 10.64 -19.23 -31.44
N PHE A 323 9.86 -20.30 -31.28
CA PHE A 323 8.58 -20.24 -30.60
C PHE A 323 8.78 -20.09 -29.10
N ARG A 324 8.26 -19.00 -28.53
CA ARG A 324 8.26 -18.78 -27.09
C ARG A 324 6.84 -18.78 -26.56
N GLN A 325 6.56 -19.73 -25.69
CA GLN A 325 5.26 -19.81 -25.03
C GLN A 325 5.10 -18.62 -24.09
N VAL A 326 3.96 -17.93 -24.18
CA VAL A 326 3.61 -16.78 -23.39
C VAL A 326 2.23 -16.92 -22.77
N LYS A 327 2.01 -16.20 -21.68
CA LYS A 327 0.68 -16.01 -21.11
C LYS A 327 0.21 -14.60 -21.43
N ILE A 328 -1.00 -14.49 -21.97
CA ILE A 328 -1.62 -13.19 -22.22
C ILE A 328 -2.14 -12.67 -20.88
N GLU A 329 -1.60 -11.52 -20.43
CA GLU A 329 -2.03 -10.85 -19.20
C GLU A 329 -3.14 -9.81 -19.50
N GLN A 330 -3.03 -9.14 -20.63
CA GLN A 330 -4.02 -8.17 -21.09
C GLN A 330 -4.08 -8.16 -22.60
N MET A 331 -5.29 -8.13 -23.17
CA MET A 331 -5.53 -7.98 -24.59
C MET A 331 -6.21 -6.64 -24.85
N GLY A 332 -5.57 -5.77 -25.61
CA GLY A 332 -6.11 -4.52 -26.13
C GLY A 332 -6.58 -4.68 -27.60
N GLU A 333 -6.96 -3.58 -28.22
CA GLU A 333 -7.39 -3.57 -29.63
C GLU A 333 -6.23 -3.81 -30.60
N GLU A 334 -5.07 -3.18 -30.35
CA GLU A 334 -3.89 -3.28 -31.22
C GLU A 334 -2.74 -4.07 -30.61
N MET A 335 -2.60 -4.02 -29.28
CA MET A 335 -1.48 -4.57 -28.53
C MET A 335 -1.97 -5.55 -27.46
N ALA A 336 -1.22 -6.64 -27.29
CA ALA A 336 -1.39 -7.59 -26.19
C ALA A 336 -0.19 -7.51 -25.25
N VAL A 337 -0.43 -7.48 -23.93
CA VAL A 337 0.62 -7.60 -22.92
C VAL A 337 0.84 -9.08 -22.64
N VAL A 338 2.06 -9.55 -22.86
CA VAL A 338 2.43 -10.95 -22.71
C VAL A 338 3.59 -11.12 -21.72
N SER A 339 3.60 -12.24 -21.03
CA SER A 339 4.70 -12.64 -20.14
C SER A 339 5.86 -13.24 -20.94
N SER A 340 7.03 -13.39 -20.30
CA SER A 340 8.19 -14.10 -20.84
C SER A 340 8.85 -13.50 -22.09
N VAL A 341 8.48 -12.28 -22.49
CA VAL A 341 9.13 -11.48 -23.54
C VAL A 341 9.71 -10.23 -22.91
N LYS A 342 10.91 -9.85 -23.32
CA LYS A 342 11.55 -8.60 -22.84
C LYS A 342 11.24 -7.44 -23.80
N SER A 343 11.11 -6.24 -23.26
CA SER A 343 11.05 -5.03 -24.09
C SER A 343 12.30 -4.91 -24.94
N GLY A 344 12.14 -4.58 -26.22
CA GLY A 344 13.21 -4.50 -27.22
C GLY A 344 13.50 -5.81 -27.97
N GLU A 345 12.93 -6.96 -27.55
CA GLU A 345 13.08 -8.20 -28.31
C GLU A 345 12.29 -8.11 -29.63
N PRO A 346 12.90 -8.46 -30.79
CA PRO A 346 12.21 -8.48 -32.07
C PRO A 346 11.27 -9.68 -32.15
N VAL A 347 9.99 -9.42 -32.39
CA VAL A 347 8.95 -10.43 -32.56
C VAL A 347 8.32 -10.34 -33.94
N VAL A 348 7.85 -11.48 -34.44
CA VAL A 348 7.17 -11.54 -35.74
C VAL A 348 5.74 -11.02 -35.58
N ALA A 349 5.43 -9.90 -36.21
CA ALA A 349 4.11 -9.27 -36.17
C ALA A 349 3.15 -9.81 -37.28
N LEU A 350 3.69 -10.22 -38.42
CA LEU A 350 2.92 -10.75 -39.52
C LEU A 350 3.65 -11.96 -40.18
N GLY A 351 2.89 -12.98 -40.57
CA GLY A 351 3.40 -14.23 -41.17
C GLY A 351 3.63 -15.34 -40.14
N ALA A 352 3.23 -15.16 -38.89
CA ALA A 352 3.46 -16.08 -37.77
C ALA A 352 2.92 -17.52 -38.04
N HIS A 353 1.83 -17.66 -38.76
CA HIS A 353 1.16 -18.95 -39.03
C HIS A 353 1.90 -19.86 -40.03
N LEU A 354 2.92 -19.36 -40.74
CA LEU A 354 3.71 -20.10 -41.71
C LEU A 354 5.04 -20.61 -41.14
N LEU A 355 5.33 -20.31 -39.87
CA LEU A 355 6.62 -20.55 -39.29
C LEU A 355 6.67 -21.85 -38.49
N GLN A 356 7.87 -22.46 -38.48
CA GLN A 356 8.24 -23.58 -37.62
C GLN A 356 9.43 -23.19 -36.75
N ASP A 357 9.58 -23.85 -35.62
CA ASP A 357 10.69 -23.55 -34.71
C ASP A 357 12.03 -23.79 -35.38
N GLY A 358 12.95 -22.80 -35.27
CA GLY A 358 14.24 -22.81 -35.95
C GLY A 358 14.18 -22.46 -37.45
N ALA A 359 13.03 -22.07 -38.02
CA ALA A 359 12.94 -21.69 -39.41
C ALA A 359 13.69 -20.41 -39.72
N SER A 360 14.47 -20.40 -40.82
CA SER A 360 15.08 -19.18 -41.35
C SER A 360 14.02 -18.30 -42.00
N VAL A 361 14.09 -17.01 -41.79
CA VAL A 361 13.12 -16.02 -42.31
C VAL A 361 13.83 -14.88 -43.02
N ARG A 362 13.14 -14.20 -43.93
CA ARG A 362 13.61 -12.98 -44.59
C ARG A 362 12.90 -11.78 -44.01
N THR A 363 13.66 -10.74 -43.71
CA THR A 363 13.15 -9.48 -43.24
C THR A 363 13.30 -8.37 -44.28
N LYS A 364 12.61 -7.27 -44.14
CA LYS A 364 12.67 -6.15 -45.09
C LYS A 364 14.08 -5.50 -45.19
N VAL A 365 14.95 -5.70 -44.22
CA VAL A 365 16.31 -5.16 -44.18
C VAL A 365 17.22 -5.92 -45.17
N GLU A 366 17.11 -7.22 -45.28
CA GLU A 366 17.95 -8.05 -46.20
C GLU A 366 17.69 -7.79 -47.68
N GLN A 367 16.51 -7.26 -48.05
CA GLN A 367 16.24 -6.90 -49.46
C GLN A 367 16.99 -5.66 -49.94
N ALA A 368 17.42 -4.77 -49.01
CA ALA A 368 18.17 -3.58 -49.38
C ALA A 368 19.65 -3.88 -49.63
N GLU A 369 20.22 -4.92 -48.99
CA GLU A 369 21.64 -5.32 -49.20
C GLU A 369 21.83 -6.25 -50.38
N ALA A 370 20.83 -7.02 -50.76
CA ALA A 370 20.89 -7.90 -51.95
C ALA A 370 20.63 -7.17 -53.28
N ALA A 371 20.20 -5.89 -53.24
CA ALA A 371 19.92 -5.06 -54.40
C ALA A 371 21.01 -4.00 -54.71
N ASN A 372 22.10 -3.95 -53.92
CA ASN A 372 23.31 -3.21 -54.17
C ASN A 372 24.45 -4.22 -54.52
#